data_8b16a5331225f7303bb98756aad32618
#
_entry.id   8b16a5331225f7303bb98756aad32618
#
_cell.length_a   1.000
_cell.length_b   1.000
_cell.length_c   1.000
_cell.angle_alpha   90.00
_cell.angle_beta   90.00
_cell.angle_gamma   90.00
#
_symmetry.space_group_name_H-M   'P 1'
#
loop_
_entity.id
_entity.type
_entity.pdbx_description
1 polymer ?
#
loop_
_entity_poly.entity_id
_entity_poly.type
_entity_poly.pdbx_seq_one_letter_code
_entity_poly.pdbx_strand_id
1 'polypeptide(L)'
;MKKYNSSKINLFKGKGFIISVTACAAVVAAAGFITYNETAKSLENQLSVERTTESTQKIPSYEEIKEANKEKKDVVKETTAKTEVPKEATEVKISVAPSVKQKFVYPIAAEVIIPFSEGELVKSKTLNCWKTHDGVDIKAENGTPVSAMTSGRVVSVKDDALWGVSIIIDHGNGIEGHYYGLAKNVNVKPDQMVASGEIIGVAGNTAECETAEEPHIHFGVKNNGEWINPIDYIRANI
;
A
#
# COMPACT_ATOMS: atom_id res chain seq x y z
N MET A 1 4.56 -14.59 -70.92
CA MET A 1 5.52 -14.49 -69.80
C MET A 1 6.14 -13.10 -69.80
N LYS A 2 5.70 -12.18 -68.95
CA LYS A 2 6.29 -10.85 -68.79
C LYS A 2 7.37 -10.94 -67.72
N LYS A 3 8.62 -10.65 -68.09
CA LYS A 3 9.76 -10.59 -67.15
C LYS A 3 9.62 -9.34 -66.30
N TYR A 4 9.52 -9.52 -64.97
CA TYR A 4 9.56 -8.45 -63.97
C TYR A 4 11.00 -8.01 -63.80
N ASN A 5 11.30 -6.77 -64.17
CA ASN A 5 12.64 -6.22 -64.08
C ASN A 5 12.78 -5.55 -62.67
N SER A 6 13.48 -6.22 -61.75
CA SER A 6 13.76 -5.72 -60.41
C SER A 6 14.87 -4.68 -60.50
N SER A 7 14.53 -3.41 -60.54
CA SER A 7 15.48 -2.32 -60.37
C SER A 7 15.86 -2.22 -58.89
N LYS A 8 17.08 -2.65 -58.53
CA LYS A 8 17.64 -2.42 -57.19
C LYS A 8 17.86 -0.92 -56.94
N ILE A 9 17.04 -0.33 -56.09
CA ILE A 9 17.21 1.05 -55.63
C ILE A 9 18.45 1.11 -54.72
N ASN A 10 19.54 1.65 -55.22
CA ASN A 10 20.74 1.95 -54.42
C ASN A 10 20.54 3.22 -53.58
N LEU A 11 19.87 3.09 -52.45
CA LEU A 11 19.44 4.24 -51.62
C LEU A 11 20.55 4.75 -50.65
N PHE A 12 21.76 4.15 -50.62
CA PHE A 12 22.73 4.40 -49.56
C PHE A 12 24.15 4.80 -50.04
N LYS A 13 24.32 5.36 -51.25
CA LYS A 13 25.63 5.80 -51.73
C LYS A 13 25.68 7.31 -52.06
N GLY A 14 25.49 8.15 -51.06
CA GLY A 14 25.75 9.59 -51.23
C GLY A 14 26.35 10.16 -49.92
N LYS A 15 27.50 10.83 -50.03
CA LYS A 15 28.13 11.54 -48.92
C LYS A 15 27.15 12.51 -48.23
N GLY A 16 26.15 13.06 -48.94
CA GLY A 16 25.08 13.90 -48.42
C GLY A 16 24.11 13.19 -47.47
N PHE A 17 23.81 11.90 -47.70
CA PHE A 17 22.92 11.15 -46.81
C PHE A 17 23.53 10.92 -45.45
N ILE A 18 24.82 10.57 -45.39
CA ILE A 18 25.56 10.38 -44.13
C ILE A 18 25.62 11.69 -43.34
N ILE A 19 25.86 12.83 -44.02
CA ILE A 19 25.92 14.16 -43.37
C ILE A 19 24.53 14.52 -42.80
N SER A 20 23.44 14.21 -43.52
CA SER A 20 22.08 14.46 -43.04
C SER A 20 21.72 13.63 -41.80
N VAL A 21 22.06 12.34 -41.79
CA VAL A 21 21.78 11.44 -40.64
C VAL A 21 22.58 11.85 -39.40
N THR A 22 23.86 12.23 -39.59
CA THR A 22 24.70 12.70 -38.46
C THR A 22 24.20 14.04 -37.90
N ALA A 23 23.75 14.97 -38.75
CA ALA A 23 23.17 16.22 -38.31
C ALA A 23 21.87 16.02 -37.50
N CYS A 24 20.97 15.15 -37.97
CA CYS A 24 19.75 14.79 -37.23
C CYS A 24 20.06 14.13 -35.87
N ALA A 25 21.03 13.22 -35.82
CA ALA A 25 21.43 12.57 -34.57
C ALA A 25 22.02 13.59 -33.56
N ALA A 26 22.78 14.58 -34.02
CA ALA A 26 23.32 15.63 -33.17
C ALA A 26 22.22 16.56 -32.60
N VAL A 27 21.20 16.88 -33.38
CA VAL A 27 20.05 17.69 -32.90
C VAL A 27 19.24 16.93 -31.86
N VAL A 28 18.97 15.63 -32.05
CA VAL A 28 18.26 14.82 -31.08
C VAL A 28 19.05 14.67 -29.78
N ALA A 29 20.37 14.47 -29.87
CA ALA A 29 21.23 14.39 -28.68
C ALA A 29 21.29 15.73 -27.92
N ALA A 30 21.37 16.87 -28.63
CA ALA A 30 21.35 18.20 -28.00
C ALA A 30 20.00 18.51 -27.33
N ALA A 31 18.88 18.19 -28.00
CA ALA A 31 17.55 18.35 -27.41
C ALA A 31 17.35 17.45 -26.17
N GLY A 32 17.79 16.19 -26.23
CA GLY A 32 17.76 15.27 -25.09
C GLY A 32 18.60 15.74 -23.91
N PHE A 33 19.78 16.33 -24.17
CA PHE A 33 20.65 16.86 -23.13
C PHE A 33 20.05 18.11 -22.46
N ILE A 34 19.42 19.00 -23.23
CA ILE A 34 18.77 20.21 -22.68
C ILE A 34 17.59 19.83 -21.79
N THR A 35 16.71 18.94 -22.25
CA THR A 35 15.57 18.48 -21.45
C THR A 35 16.01 17.72 -20.19
N TYR A 36 17.04 16.91 -20.27
CA TYR A 36 17.63 16.23 -19.10
C TYR A 36 18.15 17.23 -18.06
N ASN A 37 18.90 18.26 -18.49
CA ASN A 37 19.43 19.27 -17.58
C ASN A 37 18.35 20.15 -16.94
N GLU A 38 17.30 20.50 -17.66
CA GLU A 38 16.19 21.27 -17.10
C GLU A 38 15.39 20.46 -16.08
N THR A 39 15.16 19.17 -16.36
CA THR A 39 14.48 18.26 -15.43
C THR A 39 15.32 18.04 -14.17
N ALA A 40 16.63 17.85 -14.31
CA ALA A 40 17.54 17.67 -13.18
C ALA A 40 17.58 18.91 -12.27
N LYS A 41 17.65 20.13 -12.85
CA LYS A 41 17.59 21.40 -12.09
C LYS A 41 16.24 21.62 -11.41
N SER A 42 15.14 21.21 -12.05
CA SER A 42 13.81 21.29 -11.45
C SER A 42 13.68 20.38 -10.21
N LEU A 43 14.23 19.16 -10.30
CA LEU A 43 14.25 18.20 -9.20
C LEU A 43 15.13 18.69 -8.03
N GLU A 44 16.31 19.29 -8.32
CA GLU A 44 17.20 19.84 -7.31
C GLU A 44 16.58 21.05 -6.60
N ASN A 45 15.84 21.89 -7.33
CA ASN A 45 15.09 23.00 -6.75
C ASN A 45 13.92 22.53 -5.86
N GLN A 46 13.20 21.47 -6.24
CA GLN A 46 12.15 20.90 -5.39
C GLN A 46 12.73 20.32 -4.10
N LEU A 47 13.83 19.57 -4.18
CA LEU A 47 14.53 19.03 -3.00
C LEU A 47 15.11 20.12 -2.09
N SER A 48 15.53 21.26 -2.63
CA SER A 48 16.03 22.38 -1.84
C SER A 48 14.91 23.15 -1.14
N VAL A 49 13.72 23.25 -1.76
CA VAL A 49 12.53 23.86 -1.14
C VAL A 49 12.01 23.01 0.02
N GLU A 50 11.96 21.67 -0.13
CA GLU A 50 11.57 20.77 0.97
C GLU A 50 12.57 20.85 2.15
N ARG A 51 13.88 20.92 1.89
CA ARG A 51 14.88 21.11 2.96
C ARG A 51 14.74 22.43 3.70
N THR A 52 14.24 23.46 3.05
CA THR A 52 14.09 24.78 3.68
C THR A 52 12.82 24.88 4.52
N THR A 53 11.79 24.09 4.21
CA THR A 53 10.55 24.04 5.00
C THR A 53 10.67 23.12 6.23
N GLU A 54 11.52 22.12 6.22
CA GLU A 54 11.79 21.27 7.41
C GLU A 54 12.66 21.94 8.48
N SER A 55 13.38 23.02 8.13
CA SER A 55 14.33 23.67 9.05
C SER A 55 13.71 24.69 10.02
N THR A 56 12.37 24.84 10.10
CA THR A 56 11.74 25.87 10.96
C THR A 56 10.83 25.30 12.06
N GLN A 57 10.76 23.98 12.24
CA GLN A 57 10.19 23.42 13.46
C GLN A 57 11.32 23.10 14.44
N LYS A 58 11.58 24.05 15.34
CA LYS A 58 12.45 23.88 16.49
C LYS A 58 11.85 22.80 17.38
N ILE A 59 12.45 21.59 17.34
CA ILE A 59 12.11 20.51 18.27
C ILE A 59 12.52 21.02 19.66
N PRO A 60 11.61 21.14 20.65
CA PRO A 60 11.98 21.56 22.00
C PRO A 60 13.00 20.59 22.59
N SER A 61 14.02 21.11 23.25
CA SER A 61 15.02 20.29 23.92
C SER A 61 14.40 19.51 25.07
N TYR A 62 15.03 18.38 25.43
CA TYR A 62 14.59 17.52 26.55
C TYR A 62 14.40 18.29 27.87
N GLU A 63 15.14 19.40 28.09
CA GLU A 63 15.01 20.26 29.27
C GLU A 63 13.73 21.13 29.20
N GLU A 64 13.34 21.64 28.04
CA GLU A 64 12.10 22.43 27.86
C GLU A 64 10.84 21.57 28.11
N ILE A 65 10.91 20.26 27.78
CA ILE A 65 9.82 19.31 28.06
C ILE A 65 9.70 19.00 29.57
N LYS A 66 10.81 19.02 30.30
CA LYS A 66 10.79 18.84 31.75
C LYS A 66 10.15 20.02 32.49
N GLU A 67 10.38 21.25 32.08
CA GLU A 67 9.78 22.43 32.71
C GLU A 67 8.27 22.51 32.42
N ALA A 68 7.83 22.22 31.21
CA ALA A 68 6.40 22.20 30.87
C ALA A 68 5.60 21.13 31.64
N ASN A 69 6.24 20.02 32.02
CA ASN A 69 5.62 18.98 32.86
C ASN A 69 5.64 19.31 34.37
N LYS A 70 6.46 20.29 34.82
CA LYS A 70 6.52 20.68 36.20
C LYS A 70 5.39 21.64 36.61
N GLU A 71 4.97 22.52 35.67
CA GLU A 71 3.85 23.45 35.90
C GLU A 71 2.47 22.78 35.92
N LYS A 72 2.31 21.55 35.38
CA LYS A 72 1.06 20.81 35.46
C LYS A 72 0.87 19.97 36.72
N LYS A 73 1.83 19.96 37.64
CA LYS A 73 1.78 19.14 38.87
C LYS A 73 1.25 19.84 40.10
N ASP A 74 1.02 21.14 40.06
CA ASP A 74 0.62 21.91 41.24
C ASP A 74 -0.88 22.23 41.36
N VAL A 75 -1.74 21.65 40.52
CA VAL A 75 -3.21 21.85 40.61
C VAL A 75 -3.94 20.51 40.68
N VAL A 76 -3.55 19.61 41.57
CA VAL A 76 -4.47 18.60 42.15
C VAL A 76 -3.87 18.14 43.47
N LYS A 77 -4.24 18.78 44.55
CA LYS A 77 -4.03 18.30 45.89
C LYS A 77 -5.38 18.31 46.61
N GLU A 78 -5.77 17.12 46.98
CA GLU A 78 -6.63 16.73 48.06
C GLU A 78 -7.73 15.72 47.66
N THR A 79 -7.47 14.45 47.90
CA THR A 79 -8.26 13.65 48.83
C THR A 79 -7.55 12.33 49.10
N THR A 80 -7.18 12.13 50.34
CA THR A 80 -6.53 10.98 50.96
C THR A 80 -7.42 9.75 51.02
N ALA A 81 -6.90 8.58 50.65
CA ALA A 81 -7.17 7.33 51.35
C ALA A 81 -5.96 6.38 51.21
N LYS A 82 -5.44 6.04 52.34
CA LYS A 82 -4.29 5.20 52.69
C LYS A 82 -4.62 3.73 52.42
N THR A 83 -3.81 3.03 51.61
CA THR A 83 -3.71 1.57 51.72
C THR A 83 -2.27 1.16 51.33
N GLU A 84 -1.71 0.35 52.18
CA GLU A 84 -0.31 -0.07 52.27
C GLU A 84 0.09 -0.99 51.13
N VAL A 85 1.34 -0.85 50.66
CA VAL A 85 2.03 -1.68 49.67
C VAL A 85 2.65 -2.88 50.38
N PRO A 86 2.44 -4.12 49.94
CA PRO A 86 3.43 -5.16 50.13
C PRO A 86 4.29 -5.30 48.86
N LYS A 87 5.57 -5.18 49.08
CA LYS A 87 6.64 -5.43 48.15
C LYS A 87 6.76 -6.95 47.95
N GLU A 88 6.36 -7.47 46.84
CA GLU A 88 6.79 -8.81 46.42
C GLU A 88 7.08 -8.80 44.90
N ALA A 89 8.35 -9.00 44.59
CA ALA A 89 8.87 -9.15 43.25
C ALA A 89 8.41 -10.53 42.71
N THR A 90 7.32 -10.56 42.01
CA THR A 90 6.91 -11.78 41.30
C THR A 90 7.42 -11.69 39.87
N GLU A 91 8.38 -12.56 39.55
CA GLU A 91 8.76 -12.83 38.16
C GLU A 91 7.48 -13.13 37.35
N VAL A 92 7.17 -12.25 36.40
CA VAL A 92 6.12 -12.49 35.44
C VAL A 92 6.62 -13.61 34.50
N LYS A 93 6.36 -14.85 34.86
CA LYS A 93 6.35 -15.94 33.88
C LYS A 93 5.35 -15.53 32.82
N ILE A 94 5.86 -15.24 31.62
CA ILE A 94 5.03 -15.12 30.41
C ILE A 94 4.39 -16.49 30.22
N SER A 95 3.19 -16.65 30.76
CA SER A 95 2.34 -17.79 30.44
C SER A 95 2.00 -17.67 28.96
N VAL A 96 2.55 -18.56 28.15
CA VAL A 96 2.08 -18.76 26.79
C VAL A 96 0.61 -19.14 26.94
N ALA A 97 -0.27 -18.20 26.60
CA ALA A 97 -1.70 -18.45 26.58
C ALA A 97 -1.98 -19.66 25.67
N PRO A 98 -2.92 -20.55 26.00
CA PRO A 98 -3.25 -21.69 25.16
C PRO A 98 -3.61 -21.17 23.78
N SER A 99 -3.08 -21.80 22.74
CA SER A 99 -3.36 -21.51 21.33
C SER A 99 -4.88 -21.57 21.13
N VAL A 100 -5.53 -20.43 21.22
CA VAL A 100 -6.92 -20.28 20.79
C VAL A 100 -6.89 -20.53 19.29
N LYS A 101 -7.56 -21.59 18.83
CA LYS A 101 -7.70 -21.84 17.39
C LYS A 101 -8.24 -20.57 16.76
N GLN A 102 -7.42 -19.94 15.91
CA GLN A 102 -7.85 -18.76 15.18
C GLN A 102 -9.05 -19.16 14.30
N LYS A 103 -10.13 -18.41 14.41
CA LYS A 103 -11.28 -18.58 13.53
C LYS A 103 -11.03 -17.76 12.28
N PHE A 104 -11.22 -18.36 11.10
CA PHE A 104 -11.13 -17.67 9.82
C PHE A 104 -12.52 -17.43 9.23
N VAL A 105 -12.69 -16.31 8.55
CA VAL A 105 -13.91 -15.97 7.82
C VAL A 105 -13.53 -15.26 6.52
N TYR A 106 -14.39 -15.30 5.51
CA TYR A 106 -14.22 -14.47 4.33
C TYR A 106 -14.51 -13.00 4.69
N PRO A 107 -13.70 -12.05 4.19
CA PRO A 107 -13.93 -10.61 4.41
C PRO A 107 -15.33 -10.15 3.98
N ILE A 108 -15.81 -10.71 2.86
CA ILE A 108 -17.19 -10.58 2.36
C ILE A 108 -17.61 -11.96 1.88
N ALA A 109 -18.83 -12.37 2.23
CA ALA A 109 -19.41 -13.61 1.73
C ALA A 109 -20.10 -13.38 0.37
N ALA A 110 -19.30 -13.14 -0.67
CA ALA A 110 -19.76 -12.84 -2.03
C ALA A 110 -18.91 -13.55 -3.10
N GLU A 111 -19.28 -13.37 -4.36
CA GLU A 111 -18.59 -13.94 -5.51
C GLU A 111 -17.21 -13.32 -5.70
N VAL A 112 -16.23 -14.15 -6.07
CA VAL A 112 -14.92 -13.70 -6.57
C VAL A 112 -15.04 -13.44 -8.07
N ILE A 113 -14.89 -12.17 -8.45
CA ILE A 113 -15.01 -11.74 -9.86
C ILE A 113 -13.69 -11.84 -10.62
N ILE A 114 -12.56 -11.61 -9.94
CA ILE A 114 -11.22 -11.82 -10.49
C ILE A 114 -10.41 -12.65 -9.49
N PRO A 115 -9.95 -13.86 -9.86
CA PRO A 115 -9.19 -14.72 -8.96
C PRO A 115 -7.73 -14.29 -8.85
N PHE A 116 -7.04 -14.81 -7.83
CA PHE A 116 -5.58 -14.77 -7.72
C PHE A 116 -4.94 -15.45 -8.93
N SER A 117 -3.92 -14.82 -9.53
CA SER A 117 -3.38 -15.25 -10.82
C SER A 117 -2.22 -16.23 -10.77
N GLU A 118 -1.73 -16.59 -9.57
CA GLU A 118 -0.59 -17.52 -9.38
C GLU A 118 0.67 -17.15 -10.19
N GLY A 119 0.86 -15.85 -10.44
CA GLY A 119 1.97 -15.33 -11.24
C GLY A 119 1.69 -15.26 -12.75
N GLU A 120 0.55 -15.74 -13.21
CA GLU A 120 0.13 -15.55 -14.60
C GLU A 120 -0.28 -14.09 -14.86
N LEU A 121 -0.09 -13.66 -16.11
CA LEU A 121 -0.48 -12.31 -16.53
C LEU A 121 -1.97 -12.29 -16.90
N VAL A 122 -2.71 -11.41 -16.26
CA VAL A 122 -4.11 -11.09 -16.58
C VAL A 122 -4.21 -9.67 -17.12
N LYS A 123 -5.18 -9.41 -18.00
CA LYS A 123 -5.37 -8.09 -18.57
C LYS A 123 -6.18 -7.21 -17.62
N SER A 124 -5.57 -6.11 -17.13
CA SER A 124 -6.31 -5.05 -16.44
C SER A 124 -7.11 -4.23 -17.46
N LYS A 125 -8.41 -4.08 -17.23
CA LYS A 125 -9.28 -3.24 -18.08
C LYS A 125 -9.00 -1.76 -17.82
N THR A 126 -8.79 -1.38 -16.56
CA THR A 126 -8.54 0.01 -16.16
C THR A 126 -7.20 0.51 -16.69
N LEU A 127 -6.12 -0.24 -16.46
CA LEU A 127 -4.76 0.17 -16.84
C LEU A 127 -4.41 -0.20 -18.29
N ASN A 128 -5.25 -1.01 -18.95
CA ASN A 128 -5.04 -1.55 -20.31
C ASN A 128 -3.68 -2.22 -20.50
N CYS A 129 -3.14 -2.84 -19.46
CA CYS A 129 -1.88 -3.57 -19.48
C CYS A 129 -2.05 -5.01 -18.96
N TRP A 130 -1.02 -5.83 -19.14
CA TRP A 130 -0.95 -7.17 -18.59
C TRP A 130 -0.16 -7.10 -17.28
N LYS A 131 -0.73 -7.58 -16.18
CA LYS A 131 -0.12 -7.61 -14.83
C LYS A 131 -0.47 -8.91 -14.12
N THR A 132 0.28 -9.27 -13.08
CA THR A 132 -0.17 -10.27 -12.10
C THR A 132 -1.32 -9.72 -11.26
N HIS A 133 -2.16 -10.60 -10.75
CA HIS A 133 -3.23 -10.28 -9.81
C HIS A 133 -2.91 -10.95 -8.47
N ASP A 134 -2.34 -10.16 -7.55
CA ASP A 134 -1.73 -10.65 -6.30
C ASP A 134 -2.75 -10.73 -5.15
N GLY A 135 -4.04 -10.80 -5.46
CA GLY A 135 -5.16 -10.96 -4.55
C GLY A 135 -6.37 -11.56 -5.25
N VAL A 136 -7.53 -11.33 -4.69
CA VAL A 136 -8.83 -11.65 -5.29
C VAL A 136 -9.72 -10.42 -5.23
N ASP A 137 -10.48 -10.18 -6.29
CA ASP A 137 -11.51 -9.15 -6.28
C ASP A 137 -12.83 -9.80 -5.90
N ILE A 138 -13.39 -9.36 -4.78
CA ILE A 138 -14.64 -9.87 -4.23
C ILE A 138 -15.73 -8.86 -4.52
N LYS A 139 -16.77 -9.26 -5.23
CA LYS A 139 -17.92 -8.41 -5.58
C LYS A 139 -18.51 -7.76 -4.34
N ALA A 140 -18.65 -6.43 -4.38
CA ALA A 140 -19.16 -5.65 -3.25
C ALA A 140 -19.71 -4.32 -3.73
N GLU A 141 -20.98 -4.07 -3.48
CA GLU A 141 -21.55 -2.74 -3.67
C GLU A 141 -20.98 -1.75 -2.65
N ASN A 142 -20.94 -0.45 -3.01
CA ASN A 142 -20.53 0.60 -2.08
C ASN A 142 -21.34 0.53 -0.79
N GLY A 143 -20.62 0.54 0.35
CA GLY A 143 -21.22 0.41 1.68
C GLY A 143 -21.35 -1.02 2.19
N THR A 144 -21.00 -2.05 1.39
CA THR A 144 -20.97 -3.44 1.86
C THR A 144 -19.96 -3.59 3.01
N PRO A 145 -20.35 -4.14 4.18
CA PRO A 145 -19.43 -4.36 5.30
C PRO A 145 -18.27 -5.28 4.93
N VAL A 146 -17.07 -4.88 5.33
CA VAL A 146 -15.82 -5.65 5.14
C VAL A 146 -15.30 -6.05 6.51
N SER A 147 -15.03 -7.33 6.69
CA SER A 147 -14.60 -7.92 7.97
C SER A 147 -13.13 -8.36 7.93
N ALA A 148 -12.46 -8.33 9.09
CA ALA A 148 -11.15 -8.95 9.26
C ALA A 148 -11.25 -10.48 9.08
N MET A 149 -10.40 -11.06 8.22
CA MET A 149 -10.44 -12.51 7.93
C MET A 149 -10.17 -13.38 9.17
N THR A 150 -9.38 -12.89 10.09
CA THR A 150 -9.12 -13.50 11.41
C THR A 150 -8.62 -12.42 12.38
N SER A 151 -8.43 -12.75 13.67
CA SER A 151 -7.92 -11.79 14.64
C SER A 151 -6.50 -11.32 14.28
N GLY A 152 -6.18 -10.07 14.63
CA GLY A 152 -4.86 -9.49 14.34
C GLY A 152 -4.72 -8.06 14.82
N ARG A 153 -3.59 -7.44 14.47
CA ARG A 153 -3.30 -6.03 14.72
C ARG A 153 -3.32 -5.25 13.43
N VAL A 154 -3.99 -4.14 13.41
CA VAL A 154 -3.95 -3.19 12.28
C VAL A 154 -2.57 -2.57 12.19
N VAL A 155 -1.84 -2.84 11.11
CA VAL A 155 -0.49 -2.29 10.87
C VAL A 155 -0.58 -0.95 10.17
N SER A 156 -1.53 -0.81 9.23
CA SER A 156 -1.63 0.39 8.40
C SER A 156 -3.08 0.68 8.02
N VAL A 157 -3.41 1.96 8.01
CA VAL A 157 -4.61 2.53 7.37
C VAL A 157 -4.11 3.69 6.52
N LYS A 158 -4.31 3.63 5.20
CA LYS A 158 -3.81 4.64 4.25
C LYS A 158 -4.87 4.97 3.21
N ASP A 159 -4.83 6.21 2.71
CA ASP A 159 -5.51 6.64 1.49
C ASP A 159 -4.42 6.76 0.41
N ASP A 160 -4.33 5.76 -0.46
CA ASP A 160 -3.33 5.66 -1.53
C ASP A 160 -3.93 6.12 -2.85
N ALA A 161 -3.16 6.86 -3.66
CA ALA A 161 -3.66 7.42 -4.91
C ALA A 161 -4.06 6.34 -5.96
N LEU A 162 -3.50 5.13 -5.88
CA LEU A 162 -3.73 4.05 -6.84
C LEU A 162 -4.71 3.00 -6.30
N TRP A 163 -4.47 2.54 -5.06
CA TRP A 163 -5.22 1.48 -4.38
C TRP A 163 -6.35 1.99 -3.50
N GLY A 164 -6.50 3.33 -3.39
CA GLY A 164 -7.52 3.96 -2.57
C GLY A 164 -7.33 3.72 -1.08
N VAL A 165 -8.42 3.75 -0.34
CA VAL A 165 -8.37 3.50 1.10
C VAL A 165 -8.07 2.02 1.35
N SER A 166 -7.01 1.78 2.12
CA SER A 166 -6.48 0.45 2.39
C SER A 166 -6.24 0.21 3.87
N ILE A 167 -6.44 -1.04 4.29
CA ILE A 167 -6.13 -1.54 5.63
C ILE A 167 -5.21 -2.74 5.48
N ILE A 168 -4.13 -2.76 6.26
CA ILE A 168 -3.25 -3.93 6.40
C ILE A 168 -3.32 -4.42 7.83
N ILE A 169 -3.56 -5.73 8.02
CA ILE A 169 -3.66 -6.38 9.33
C ILE A 169 -2.61 -7.48 9.41
N ASP A 170 -1.77 -7.41 10.44
CA ASP A 170 -0.88 -8.50 10.84
C ASP A 170 -1.67 -9.50 11.71
N HIS A 171 -1.84 -10.70 11.19
CA HIS A 171 -2.54 -11.79 11.87
C HIS A 171 -1.61 -12.71 12.65
N GLY A 172 -0.31 -12.37 12.71
CA GLY A 172 0.74 -13.17 13.32
C GLY A 172 1.23 -14.30 12.41
N ASN A 173 2.31 -14.97 12.85
CA ASN A 173 2.93 -16.08 12.12
C ASN A 173 3.34 -15.75 10.66
N GLY A 174 3.64 -14.47 10.37
CA GLY A 174 3.99 -13.99 9.03
C GLY A 174 2.81 -13.82 8.08
N ILE A 175 1.57 -13.88 8.59
CA ILE A 175 0.35 -13.70 7.79
C ILE A 175 -0.13 -12.27 7.87
N GLU A 176 -0.27 -11.63 6.72
CA GLU A 176 -0.86 -10.30 6.58
C GLU A 176 -2.09 -10.35 5.68
N GLY A 177 -3.17 -9.70 6.12
CA GLY A 177 -4.35 -9.45 5.30
C GLY A 177 -4.34 -8.02 4.76
N HIS A 178 -4.50 -7.86 3.46
CA HIS A 178 -4.49 -6.59 2.75
C HIS A 178 -5.86 -6.33 2.15
N TYR A 179 -6.50 -5.21 2.53
CA TYR A 179 -7.85 -4.83 2.11
C TYR A 179 -7.79 -3.50 1.39
N TYR A 180 -8.18 -3.44 0.12
CA TYR A 180 -8.09 -2.25 -0.73
C TYR A 180 -9.46 -1.87 -1.30
N GLY A 181 -9.59 -0.63 -1.79
CA GLY A 181 -10.83 -0.15 -2.36
C GLY A 181 -11.92 0.16 -1.34
N LEU A 182 -11.56 0.39 -0.07
CA LEU A 182 -12.49 0.70 0.99
C LEU A 182 -13.02 2.14 0.88
N ALA A 183 -14.15 2.43 1.53
CA ALA A 183 -14.64 3.79 1.68
C ALA A 183 -13.76 4.61 2.65
N LYS A 184 -13.79 5.94 2.54
CA LYS A 184 -12.91 6.84 3.33
C LYS A 184 -13.10 6.72 4.84
N ASN A 185 -14.29 6.34 5.31
CA ASN A 185 -14.59 6.17 6.73
C ASN A 185 -14.40 4.70 7.12
N VAL A 186 -13.21 4.35 7.59
CA VAL A 186 -12.92 3.03 8.15
C VAL A 186 -13.21 2.99 9.66
N ASN A 187 -13.44 1.80 10.20
CA ASN A 187 -13.83 1.61 11.61
C ASN A 187 -12.63 1.36 12.54
N VAL A 188 -11.44 1.30 11.99
CA VAL A 188 -10.22 0.91 12.73
C VAL A 188 -9.11 1.93 12.52
N LYS A 189 -8.11 1.89 13.38
CA LYS A 189 -6.91 2.73 13.33
C LYS A 189 -5.64 1.88 13.51
N PRO A 190 -4.47 2.37 13.09
CA PRO A 190 -3.20 1.69 13.34
C PRO A 190 -3.04 1.31 14.82
N ASP A 191 -2.37 0.18 15.06
CA ASP A 191 -2.12 -0.47 16.36
C ASP A 191 -3.36 -1.04 17.07
N GLN A 192 -4.57 -0.91 16.49
CA GLN A 192 -5.78 -1.51 17.04
C GLN A 192 -5.75 -3.03 16.85
N MET A 193 -6.13 -3.76 17.90
CA MET A 193 -6.44 -5.20 17.80
C MET A 193 -7.85 -5.37 17.27
N VAL A 194 -8.03 -6.30 16.35
CA VAL A 194 -9.33 -6.68 15.79
C VAL A 194 -9.58 -8.17 16.00
N ALA A 195 -10.85 -8.51 16.16
CA ALA A 195 -11.28 -9.91 16.24
C ALA A 195 -11.57 -10.48 14.85
N SER A 196 -11.58 -11.82 14.74
CA SER A 196 -12.08 -12.50 13.54
C SER A 196 -13.52 -12.11 13.23
N GLY A 197 -13.79 -11.65 12.01
CA GLY A 197 -15.12 -11.20 11.58
C GLY A 197 -15.52 -9.81 12.07
N GLU A 198 -14.65 -9.08 12.75
CA GLU A 198 -14.90 -7.69 13.12
C GLU A 198 -14.97 -6.80 11.87
N ILE A 199 -15.97 -5.92 11.79
CA ILE A 199 -16.14 -5.01 10.67
C ILE A 199 -15.08 -3.91 10.75
N ILE A 200 -14.13 -3.91 9.82
CA ILE A 200 -13.01 -2.98 9.75
C ILE A 200 -13.31 -1.75 8.89
N GLY A 201 -14.32 -1.84 8.03
CA GLY A 201 -14.75 -0.77 7.14
C GLY A 201 -15.89 -1.24 6.24
N VAL A 202 -16.14 -0.48 5.19
CA VAL A 202 -17.11 -0.83 4.16
C VAL A 202 -16.46 -0.69 2.79
N ALA A 203 -16.93 -1.44 1.80
CA ALA A 203 -16.52 -1.32 0.41
C ALA A 203 -16.78 0.11 -0.10
N GLY A 204 -15.85 0.62 -0.87
CA GLY A 204 -15.91 1.91 -1.53
C GLY A 204 -15.60 1.78 -3.01
N ASN A 205 -15.33 2.92 -3.63
CA ASN A 205 -14.86 2.97 -5.02
C ASN A 205 -13.61 3.89 -5.09
N THR A 206 -12.67 3.68 -4.20
CA THR A 206 -11.50 4.55 -4.05
C THR A 206 -10.27 4.05 -4.79
N ALA A 207 -10.28 2.80 -5.30
CA ALA A 207 -9.16 2.21 -6.04
C ALA A 207 -9.15 2.67 -7.50
N GLU A 208 -8.35 3.70 -7.82
CA GLU A 208 -8.22 4.25 -9.18
C GLU A 208 -7.69 3.24 -10.21
N CYS A 209 -6.89 2.26 -9.77
CA CYS A 209 -6.32 1.24 -10.65
C CYS A 209 -7.31 0.18 -11.12
N GLU A 210 -8.54 0.14 -10.57
CA GLU A 210 -9.54 -0.89 -10.82
C GLU A 210 -10.94 -0.34 -11.08
N THR A 211 -11.05 0.96 -11.41
CA THR A 211 -12.34 1.67 -11.63
C THR A 211 -13.14 1.18 -12.82
N ALA A 212 -12.55 0.48 -13.80
CA ALA A 212 -13.27 -0.09 -14.94
C ALA A 212 -13.81 -1.51 -14.66
N GLU A 213 -13.56 -2.06 -13.48
CA GLU A 213 -14.10 -3.34 -13.04
C GLU A 213 -15.49 -3.16 -12.40
N GLU A 214 -16.22 -4.26 -12.17
CA GLU A 214 -17.46 -4.21 -11.39
C GLU A 214 -17.15 -3.77 -9.94
N PRO A 215 -18.12 -3.19 -9.20
CA PRO A 215 -17.92 -2.79 -7.80
C PRO A 215 -17.41 -3.98 -6.96
N HIS A 216 -16.27 -3.79 -6.30
CA HIS A 216 -15.57 -4.84 -5.54
C HIS A 216 -14.64 -4.26 -4.48
N ILE A 217 -14.10 -5.13 -3.64
CA ILE A 217 -12.87 -4.89 -2.89
C ILE A 217 -11.77 -5.81 -3.41
N HIS A 218 -10.56 -5.31 -3.49
CA HIS A 218 -9.37 -6.14 -3.70
C HIS A 218 -8.87 -6.64 -2.35
N PHE A 219 -8.77 -7.97 -2.20
CA PHE A 219 -8.31 -8.62 -0.97
C PHE A 219 -7.11 -9.53 -1.25
N GLY A 220 -5.98 -9.24 -0.61
CA GLY A 220 -4.75 -10.02 -0.71
C GLY A 220 -4.33 -10.63 0.62
N VAL A 221 -3.59 -11.72 0.57
CA VAL A 221 -2.94 -12.35 1.73
C VAL A 221 -1.47 -12.56 1.42
N LYS A 222 -0.62 -12.14 2.36
CA LYS A 222 0.80 -12.50 2.35
C LYS A 222 1.10 -13.53 3.42
N ASN A 223 2.00 -14.45 3.08
CA ASN A 223 2.63 -15.39 4.02
C ASN A 223 4.14 -15.19 3.95
N ASN A 224 4.75 -14.71 5.04
CA ASN A 224 6.17 -14.36 5.11
C ASN A 224 6.64 -13.45 3.96
N GLY A 225 5.80 -12.49 3.56
CA GLY A 225 6.08 -11.50 2.52
C GLY A 225 5.72 -11.93 1.10
N GLU A 226 5.36 -13.19 0.85
CA GLU A 226 4.94 -13.71 -0.46
C GLU A 226 3.42 -13.71 -0.59
N TRP A 227 2.90 -13.27 -1.74
CA TRP A 227 1.48 -13.30 -2.05
C TRP A 227 1.02 -14.75 -2.25
N ILE A 228 -0.08 -15.12 -1.59
CA ILE A 228 -0.69 -16.45 -1.69
C ILE A 228 -2.16 -16.31 -2.05
N ASN A 229 -2.76 -17.39 -2.57
CA ASN A 229 -4.19 -17.41 -2.88
C ASN A 229 -5.02 -17.24 -1.59
N PRO A 230 -5.73 -16.10 -1.42
CA PRO A 230 -6.47 -15.82 -0.18
C PRO A 230 -7.60 -16.79 0.08
N ILE A 231 -8.28 -17.25 -0.98
CA ILE A 231 -9.44 -18.15 -0.86
C ILE A 231 -9.00 -19.51 -0.38
N ASP A 232 -7.93 -20.06 -0.97
CA ASP A 232 -7.41 -21.37 -0.57
C ASP A 232 -6.84 -21.34 0.84
N TYR A 233 -6.16 -20.23 1.20
CA TYR A 233 -5.65 -20.07 2.56
C TYR A 233 -6.78 -20.04 3.60
N ILE A 234 -7.82 -19.23 3.39
CA ILE A 234 -8.98 -19.19 4.30
C ILE A 234 -9.65 -20.56 4.38
N ARG A 235 -9.91 -21.19 3.23
CA ARG A 235 -10.58 -22.50 3.16
C ARG A 235 -9.82 -23.59 3.93
N ALA A 236 -8.50 -23.58 3.90
CA ALA A 236 -7.67 -24.54 4.61
C ALA A 236 -7.68 -24.34 6.15
N ASN A 237 -8.14 -23.18 6.63
CA ASN A 237 -8.07 -22.78 8.04
C ASN A 237 -9.44 -22.56 8.72
N ILE A 238 -10.56 -22.78 8.00
CA ILE A 238 -11.94 -22.74 8.56
C ILE A 238 -12.25 -23.96 9.41
#